data_975a81ea7f30706a0822ad754f5ebb1e
#
_entry.id   975a81ea7f30706a0822ad754f5ebb1e
#
_cell.length_a   1.000
_cell.length_b   1.000
_cell.length_c   1.000
_cell.angle_alpha   90.00
_cell.angle_beta   90.00
_cell.angle_gamma   90.00
#
_symmetry.space_group_name_H-M   'P 1'
#
loop_
_entity.id
_entity.type
_entity.pdbx_description
1 polymer ?
#
loop_
_entity_poly.entity_id
_entity_poly.type
_entity_poly.pdbx_seq_one_letter_code
_entity_poly.pdbx_strand_id
1 'polypeptide(L)'
;YMHGSDINSVCTYCGTGCDITAQVENNKIIKIYAQNDGYVSQGKLCIKGAQGFGFVDSKDRIRNARVKKSFIEKNIEELPRELKARVKTLKEFDEFYFEAPYEFATSLSAWKLMDIKEKYGRHAFCGMGGARASCESSYMFQKFVREAMDSPHVDNCARVCHSPSLKGMRITIGEGAATNPFDDIFQTENIIVMGSNTTEAHPIVSNRIIKAVRDKTATLSVIDVRQIQLSKFGEQLIIPYEANLLVLNMMAYVILSENLYNKEFIDERCNGFEEYKNSILNDPFANPEFMKNIEGYESLSEQIPIVARTYATKKSMFFWGLGITEHLDGSYAVMAITHLAMLTGNIGKTGTGLMPLRGQNNVQGACDTGCLPYFGPDYTTPKEIGLMTPQLIQEMIAGRVKAMYVMGEDIAHIHPIKIKYIKVYKIWN
;
A
#
# COMPACT_ATOMS: atom_id res chain seq x y z
N TYR A 1 16.26 -41.01 -8.06
CA TYR A 1 15.10 -40.14 -7.75
C TYR A 1 15.65 -38.99 -6.92
N MET A 2 15.76 -37.78 -7.54
CA MET A 2 15.99 -36.55 -6.75
C MET A 2 14.64 -36.23 -6.07
N HIS A 3 14.60 -36.35 -4.78
CA HIS A 3 13.42 -36.00 -3.99
C HIS A 3 13.17 -34.50 -4.14
N GLY A 4 11.96 -34.14 -4.57
CA GLY A 4 11.49 -32.76 -4.51
C GLY A 4 11.55 -32.28 -3.07
N SER A 5 11.90 -31.00 -2.85
CA SER A 5 11.86 -30.38 -1.55
C SER A 5 10.65 -29.45 -1.43
N ASP A 6 9.95 -29.56 -0.32
CA ASP A 6 8.92 -28.58 0.06
C ASP A 6 9.57 -27.41 0.79
N ILE A 7 9.34 -26.20 0.28
CA ILE A 7 9.91 -24.98 0.83
C ILE A 7 8.77 -24.08 1.31
N ASN A 8 8.76 -23.78 2.60
CA ASN A 8 7.79 -22.86 3.19
C ASN A 8 8.17 -21.41 2.87
N SER A 9 7.16 -20.62 2.53
CA SER A 9 7.31 -19.21 2.18
C SER A 9 6.01 -18.45 2.41
N VAL A 10 5.97 -17.19 1.99
CA VAL A 10 4.79 -16.32 2.02
C VAL A 10 4.40 -15.94 0.60
N CYS A 11 3.11 -15.88 0.33
CA CYS A 11 2.57 -15.49 -0.98
C CYS A 11 3.00 -14.06 -1.35
N THR A 12 3.46 -13.85 -2.59
CA THR A 12 4.04 -12.59 -3.07
C THR A 12 3.03 -11.65 -3.72
N TYR A 13 1.72 -11.89 -3.62
CA TYR A 13 0.71 -11.12 -4.37
C TYR A 13 0.14 -9.94 -3.60
N CYS A 14 -0.51 -10.15 -2.47
CA CYS A 14 -1.16 -9.08 -1.71
C CYS A 14 -0.76 -9.08 -0.24
N GLY A 15 -1.10 -8.01 0.47
CA GLY A 15 -0.77 -7.82 1.88
C GLY A 15 -1.52 -8.73 2.87
N THR A 16 -2.25 -9.75 2.39
CA THR A 16 -2.86 -10.74 3.28
C THR A 16 -1.80 -11.62 3.98
N GLY A 17 -0.66 -11.90 3.28
CA GLY A 17 0.44 -12.65 3.89
C GLY A 17 0.16 -14.15 4.03
N CYS A 18 -0.52 -14.78 3.06
CA CYS A 18 -0.85 -16.21 3.11
C CYS A 18 0.41 -17.08 3.16
N ASP A 19 0.44 -18.00 4.12
CA ASP A 19 1.49 -19.03 4.26
C ASP A 19 1.36 -20.04 3.13
N ILE A 20 2.43 -20.27 2.40
CA ILE A 20 2.50 -21.19 1.27
C ILE A 20 3.63 -22.19 1.41
N THR A 21 3.45 -23.34 0.77
CA THR A 21 4.53 -24.30 0.54
C THR A 21 4.73 -24.42 -0.97
N ALA A 22 5.95 -24.24 -1.41
CA ALA A 22 6.37 -24.46 -2.80
C ALA A 22 7.04 -25.83 -2.91
N GLN A 23 6.49 -26.70 -3.75
CA GLN A 23 7.12 -27.94 -4.14
C GLN A 23 8.13 -27.64 -5.25
N VAL A 24 9.40 -27.95 -5.00
CA VAL A 24 10.51 -27.66 -5.91
C VAL A 24 11.16 -28.94 -6.38
N GLU A 25 11.26 -29.16 -7.69
CA GLU A 25 11.95 -30.25 -8.33
C GLU A 25 12.92 -29.72 -9.39
N ASN A 26 14.13 -30.22 -9.40
CA ASN A 26 15.15 -29.79 -10.36
C ASN A 26 15.31 -28.26 -10.45
N ASN A 27 15.29 -27.58 -9.29
CA ASN A 27 15.38 -26.13 -9.16
C ASN A 27 14.21 -25.35 -9.85
N LYS A 28 13.05 -26.00 -9.99
CA LYS A 28 11.84 -25.39 -10.53
C LYS A 28 10.68 -25.55 -9.57
N ILE A 29 9.87 -24.51 -9.42
CA ILE A 29 8.62 -24.60 -8.71
C ILE A 29 7.62 -25.32 -9.59
N ILE A 30 7.14 -26.49 -9.13
CA ILE A 30 6.15 -27.28 -9.90
C ILE A 30 4.74 -27.12 -9.34
N LYS A 31 4.61 -26.73 -8.07
CA LYS A 31 3.31 -26.51 -7.42
C LYS A 31 3.46 -25.58 -6.23
N ILE A 32 2.41 -24.80 -5.97
CA ILE A 32 2.24 -24.04 -4.72
C ILE A 32 0.91 -24.44 -4.09
N TYR A 33 0.92 -24.67 -2.78
CA TYR A 33 -0.27 -24.96 -1.99
C TYR A 33 -0.24 -24.20 -0.65
N ALA A 34 -1.41 -24.06 -0.02
CA ALA A 34 -1.52 -23.44 1.29
C ALA A 34 -0.97 -24.38 2.37
N GLN A 35 -0.34 -23.82 3.39
CA GLN A 35 -0.01 -24.58 4.58
C GLN A 35 -1.28 -24.83 5.38
N ASN A 36 -1.54 -26.09 5.75
CA ASN A 36 -2.75 -26.47 6.50
C ASN A 36 -2.76 -25.87 7.92
N ASP A 37 -1.61 -25.75 8.51
CA ASP A 37 -1.33 -25.17 9.83
C ASP A 37 -0.88 -23.70 9.75
N GLY A 38 -0.89 -23.12 8.54
CA GLY A 38 -0.51 -21.74 8.30
C GLY A 38 -1.44 -20.75 9.02
N TYR A 39 -0.85 -19.81 9.73
CA TYR A 39 -1.59 -18.84 10.55
C TYR A 39 -2.59 -18.01 9.74
N VAL A 40 -2.20 -17.56 8.55
CA VAL A 40 -3.05 -16.72 7.68
C VAL A 40 -3.82 -17.56 6.69
N SER A 41 -3.17 -18.48 5.99
CA SER A 41 -3.78 -19.28 4.92
C SER A 41 -4.79 -20.30 5.43
N GLN A 42 -4.51 -20.96 6.57
CA GLN A 42 -5.35 -22.00 7.17
C GLN A 42 -5.85 -23.04 6.14
N GLY A 43 -4.92 -23.54 5.33
CA GLY A 43 -5.21 -24.49 4.26
C GLY A 43 -5.92 -23.93 3.02
N LYS A 44 -6.06 -22.61 2.91
CA LYS A 44 -6.76 -21.93 1.78
C LYS A 44 -5.86 -20.98 1.04
N LEU A 45 -5.95 -21.01 -0.28
CA LEU A 45 -5.19 -20.13 -1.15
C LEU A 45 -6.06 -19.67 -2.32
N CYS A 46 -5.95 -18.41 -2.72
CA CYS A 46 -6.64 -17.92 -3.92
C CYS A 46 -5.88 -18.32 -5.18
N ILE A 47 -6.54 -18.18 -6.34
CA ILE A 47 -5.96 -18.53 -7.64
C ILE A 47 -4.62 -17.84 -7.91
N LYS A 48 -4.45 -16.59 -7.48
CA LYS A 48 -3.20 -15.83 -7.66
C LYS A 48 -2.04 -16.49 -6.92
N GLY A 49 -2.23 -16.84 -5.64
CA GLY A 49 -1.21 -17.50 -4.84
C GLY A 49 -0.91 -18.93 -5.30
N ALA A 50 -1.96 -19.69 -5.73
CA ALA A 50 -1.80 -21.07 -6.13
C ALA A 50 -1.14 -21.24 -7.51
N GLN A 51 -1.42 -20.34 -8.47
CA GLN A 51 -1.02 -20.52 -9.87
C GLN A 51 -0.13 -19.39 -10.40
N GLY A 52 -0.01 -18.29 -9.68
CA GLY A 52 0.70 -17.09 -10.14
C GLY A 52 2.23 -17.18 -10.13
N PHE A 53 2.85 -18.32 -9.87
CA PHE A 53 4.29 -18.48 -9.80
C PHE A 53 4.99 -18.66 -11.17
N GLY A 54 4.23 -18.78 -12.27
CA GLY A 54 4.77 -19.01 -13.60
C GLY A 54 5.77 -17.94 -14.08
N PHE A 55 5.73 -16.73 -13.52
CA PHE A 55 6.69 -15.67 -13.84
C PHE A 55 8.15 -16.02 -13.43
N VAL A 56 8.35 -16.94 -12.48
CA VAL A 56 9.68 -17.32 -11.98
C VAL A 56 10.49 -17.97 -13.09
N ASP A 57 9.86 -18.84 -13.89
CA ASP A 57 10.50 -19.60 -14.97
C ASP A 57 10.08 -19.13 -16.36
N SER A 58 9.42 -17.97 -16.47
CA SER A 58 9.01 -17.39 -17.76
C SER A 58 10.22 -17.23 -18.69
N LYS A 59 10.02 -17.55 -19.98
CA LYS A 59 11.04 -17.33 -21.03
C LYS A 59 11.35 -15.84 -21.22
N ASP A 60 10.39 -14.97 -20.93
CA ASP A 60 10.51 -13.53 -21.06
C ASP A 60 11.19 -12.87 -19.84
N ARG A 61 11.50 -13.68 -18.80
CA ARG A 61 12.18 -13.15 -17.61
C ARG A 61 13.58 -12.63 -17.97
N ILE A 62 13.85 -11.38 -17.61
CA ILE A 62 15.17 -10.76 -17.76
C ILE A 62 16.17 -11.46 -16.84
N ARG A 63 17.20 -12.10 -17.41
CA ARG A 63 18.22 -12.85 -16.65
C ARG A 63 19.57 -12.13 -16.62
N ASN A 64 19.82 -11.25 -17.59
CA ASN A 64 21.03 -10.46 -17.71
C ASN A 64 20.70 -8.97 -17.71
N ALA A 65 21.64 -8.14 -17.32
CA ALA A 65 21.44 -6.70 -17.36
C ALA A 65 21.29 -6.22 -18.81
N ARG A 66 20.49 -5.18 -18.99
CA ARG A 66 20.33 -4.49 -20.28
C ARG A 66 20.83 -3.06 -20.16
N VAL A 67 21.71 -2.67 -21.04
CA VAL A 67 22.30 -1.31 -21.09
C VAL A 67 21.87 -0.63 -22.38
N LYS A 68 21.35 0.58 -22.27
CA LYS A 68 20.86 1.35 -23.41
C LYS A 68 22.02 1.74 -24.33
N LYS A 69 21.92 1.46 -25.64
CA LYS A 69 22.95 1.80 -26.62
C LYS A 69 23.20 3.30 -26.66
N SER A 70 22.14 4.10 -26.73
CA SER A 70 22.26 5.57 -26.74
C SER A 70 22.93 6.15 -25.49
N PHE A 71 22.81 5.48 -24.33
CA PHE A 71 23.54 5.89 -23.12
C PHE A 71 25.03 5.67 -23.26
N ILE A 72 25.46 4.54 -23.84
CA ILE A 72 26.88 4.25 -24.10
C ILE A 72 27.42 5.25 -25.11
N GLU A 73 26.76 5.44 -26.24
CA GLU A 73 27.16 6.38 -27.27
C GLU A 73 27.38 7.80 -26.75
N LYS A 74 26.42 8.30 -25.97
CA LYS A 74 26.44 9.64 -25.37
C LYS A 74 27.60 9.83 -24.38
N ASN A 75 27.98 8.79 -23.66
CA ASN A 75 28.98 8.86 -22.59
C ASN A 75 30.33 8.19 -22.94
N ILE A 76 30.51 7.65 -24.13
CA ILE A 76 31.64 6.79 -24.47
C ILE A 76 33.01 7.46 -24.23
N GLU A 77 33.10 8.78 -24.47
CA GLU A 77 34.37 9.49 -24.28
C GLU A 77 34.72 9.71 -22.81
N GLU A 78 33.70 9.86 -21.96
CA GLU A 78 33.85 10.08 -20.51
C GLU A 78 34.05 8.76 -19.73
N LEU A 79 33.78 7.59 -20.36
CA LEU A 79 33.87 6.32 -19.67
C LEU A 79 35.30 6.03 -19.20
N PRO A 80 35.49 5.48 -17.97
CA PRO A 80 36.75 4.93 -17.51
C PRO A 80 37.31 3.93 -18.51
N ARG A 81 38.65 3.90 -18.69
CA ARG A 81 39.34 3.06 -19.67
C ARG A 81 38.92 1.59 -19.62
N GLU A 82 38.73 1.07 -18.41
CA GLU A 82 38.32 -0.32 -18.19
C GLU A 82 36.88 -0.58 -18.70
N LEU A 83 35.94 0.31 -18.42
CA LEU A 83 34.56 0.21 -18.90
C LEU A 83 34.50 0.38 -20.42
N LYS A 84 35.25 1.36 -20.97
CA LYS A 84 35.33 1.62 -22.41
C LYS A 84 35.85 0.38 -23.18
N ALA A 85 36.85 -0.31 -22.64
CA ALA A 85 37.36 -1.54 -23.24
C ALA A 85 36.32 -2.68 -23.26
N ARG A 86 35.51 -2.80 -22.18
CA ARG A 86 34.46 -3.83 -22.06
C ARG A 86 33.25 -3.57 -22.96
N VAL A 87 32.96 -2.32 -23.33
CA VAL A 87 31.85 -2.00 -24.25
C VAL A 87 31.93 -2.83 -25.55
N LYS A 88 33.13 -3.05 -26.07
CA LYS A 88 33.37 -3.80 -27.31
C LYS A 88 33.00 -5.30 -27.21
N THR A 89 32.81 -5.80 -25.98
CA THR A 89 32.49 -7.22 -25.72
C THR A 89 31.00 -7.43 -25.39
N LEU A 90 30.20 -6.36 -25.34
CA LEU A 90 28.78 -6.46 -25.09
C LEU A 90 28.07 -7.09 -26.29
N LYS A 91 27.08 -7.92 -26.00
CA LYS A 91 26.24 -8.53 -27.03
C LYS A 91 25.08 -7.61 -27.35
N GLU A 92 24.73 -7.50 -28.61
CA GLU A 92 23.49 -6.86 -29.00
C GLU A 92 22.29 -7.70 -28.51
N PHE A 93 21.35 -7.03 -27.86
CA PHE A 93 20.09 -7.66 -27.45
C PHE A 93 18.99 -7.35 -28.49
N ASP A 94 18.81 -6.08 -28.80
CA ASP A 94 17.85 -5.57 -29.78
C ASP A 94 18.37 -4.23 -30.37
N GLU A 95 17.51 -3.52 -31.08
CA GLU A 95 17.80 -2.20 -31.65
C GLU A 95 18.27 -1.17 -30.61
N PHE A 96 17.74 -1.27 -29.36
CA PHE A 96 17.93 -0.23 -28.33
C PHE A 96 18.92 -0.60 -27.24
N TYR A 97 19.17 -1.90 -27.01
CA TYR A 97 19.90 -2.37 -25.84
C TYR A 97 21.04 -3.33 -26.19
N PHE A 98 22.10 -3.26 -25.37
CA PHE A 98 23.07 -4.32 -25.21
C PHE A 98 22.66 -5.24 -24.07
N GLU A 99 22.89 -6.54 -24.18
CA GLU A 99 22.95 -7.47 -23.07
C GLU A 99 24.32 -7.39 -22.42
N ALA A 100 24.38 -7.15 -21.11
CA ALA A 100 25.60 -6.91 -20.39
C ALA A 100 25.74 -7.86 -19.18
N PRO A 101 26.96 -8.29 -18.84
CA PRO A 101 27.23 -8.93 -17.57
C PRO A 101 26.83 -8.00 -16.39
N TYR A 102 26.39 -8.59 -15.29
CA TYR A 102 25.90 -7.83 -14.13
C TYR A 102 26.99 -6.88 -13.57
N GLU A 103 28.23 -7.36 -13.50
CA GLU A 103 29.38 -6.58 -13.02
C GLU A 103 29.67 -5.36 -13.89
N PHE A 104 29.44 -5.47 -15.20
CA PHE A 104 29.60 -4.33 -16.10
C PHE A 104 28.49 -3.29 -15.81
N ALA A 105 27.24 -3.73 -15.75
CA ALA A 105 26.12 -2.84 -15.55
C ALA A 105 26.16 -2.13 -14.18
N THR A 106 26.57 -2.83 -13.12
CA THR A 106 26.75 -2.23 -11.79
C THR A 106 27.90 -1.23 -11.76
N SER A 107 29.05 -1.55 -12.37
CA SER A 107 30.20 -0.64 -12.45
C SER A 107 29.86 0.62 -13.26
N LEU A 108 29.15 0.45 -14.38
CA LEU A 108 28.68 1.57 -15.21
C LEU A 108 27.71 2.48 -14.43
N SER A 109 26.76 1.87 -13.70
CA SER A 109 25.81 2.60 -12.87
C SER A 109 26.54 3.35 -11.75
N ALA A 110 27.45 2.68 -11.05
CA ALA A 110 28.21 3.30 -9.96
C ALA A 110 29.02 4.50 -10.47
N TRP A 111 29.73 4.35 -11.59
CA TRP A 111 30.45 5.45 -12.20
C TRP A 111 29.55 6.64 -12.51
N LYS A 112 28.40 6.41 -13.15
CA LYS A 112 27.51 7.53 -13.52
C LYS A 112 26.84 8.18 -12.32
N LEU A 113 26.46 7.41 -11.33
CA LEU A 113 25.85 7.94 -10.10
C LEU A 113 26.84 8.80 -9.30
N MET A 114 28.12 8.38 -9.23
CA MET A 114 29.16 9.17 -8.57
C MET A 114 29.45 10.47 -9.35
N ASP A 115 29.53 10.42 -10.68
CA ASP A 115 29.67 11.59 -11.54
C ASP A 115 28.54 12.61 -11.30
N ILE A 116 27.28 12.13 -11.21
CA ILE A 116 26.12 12.97 -10.92
C ILE A 116 26.22 13.57 -9.52
N LYS A 117 26.58 12.78 -8.50
CA LYS A 117 26.74 13.25 -7.13
C LYS A 117 27.81 14.33 -7.01
N GLU A 118 28.96 14.15 -7.69
CA GLU A 118 30.05 15.13 -7.70
C GLU A 118 29.67 16.43 -8.42
N LYS A 119 29.01 16.33 -9.58
CA LYS A 119 28.63 17.50 -10.40
C LYS A 119 27.45 18.30 -9.85
N TYR A 120 26.46 17.64 -9.27
CA TYR A 120 25.17 18.26 -8.94
C TYR A 120 24.79 18.14 -7.45
N GLY A 121 25.59 17.46 -6.65
CA GLY A 121 25.36 17.26 -5.23
C GLY A 121 24.38 16.13 -4.92
N ARG A 122 24.24 15.85 -3.61
CA ARG A 122 23.49 14.71 -3.09
C ARG A 122 21.98 14.73 -3.37
N HIS A 123 21.41 15.91 -3.52
CA HIS A 123 19.98 16.08 -3.81
C HIS A 123 19.60 15.80 -5.27
N ALA A 124 20.58 15.66 -6.15
CA ALA A 124 20.36 15.32 -7.56
C ALA A 124 20.01 13.83 -7.79
N PHE A 125 20.03 13.02 -6.75
CA PHE A 125 19.69 11.59 -6.78
C PHE A 125 18.51 11.25 -5.88
N CYS A 126 17.66 10.31 -6.33
CA CYS A 126 16.60 9.74 -5.53
C CYS A 126 16.43 8.24 -5.75
N GLY A 127 15.80 7.58 -4.79
CA GLY A 127 15.43 6.17 -4.85
C GLY A 127 13.92 5.98 -4.76
N MET A 128 13.37 5.07 -5.59
CA MET A 128 11.98 4.65 -5.56
C MET A 128 11.89 3.14 -5.44
N GLY A 129 11.41 2.64 -4.30
CA GLY A 129 11.29 1.22 -3.99
C GLY A 129 9.90 0.68 -4.22
N GLY A 130 9.79 -0.54 -4.76
CA GLY A 130 8.57 -1.33 -4.78
C GLY A 130 8.48 -2.25 -3.57
N ALA A 131 7.28 -2.53 -3.10
CA ALA A 131 7.04 -3.40 -1.95
C ALA A 131 6.79 -4.87 -2.32
N ARG A 132 7.15 -5.28 -3.54
CA ARG A 132 7.22 -6.70 -3.94
C ARG A 132 8.64 -7.26 -3.79
N ALA A 133 9.41 -6.67 -2.91
CA ALA A 133 10.76 -7.05 -2.51
C ALA A 133 10.77 -7.50 -1.05
N SER A 134 11.80 -8.23 -0.64
CA SER A 134 11.96 -8.63 0.77
C SER A 134 12.33 -7.43 1.66
N CYS A 135 12.19 -7.59 2.97
CA CYS A 135 12.62 -6.57 3.94
C CYS A 135 14.12 -6.27 3.82
N GLU A 136 14.95 -7.30 3.60
CA GLU A 136 16.39 -7.15 3.42
C GLU A 136 16.72 -6.32 2.19
N SER A 137 16.05 -6.59 1.06
CA SER A 137 16.22 -5.81 -0.18
C SER A 137 15.80 -4.36 0.02
N SER A 138 14.68 -4.12 0.69
CA SER A 138 14.18 -2.77 0.99
C SER A 138 15.12 -2.03 1.95
N TYR A 139 15.63 -2.71 2.98
CA TYR A 139 16.62 -2.13 3.89
C TYR A 139 17.91 -1.74 3.16
N MET A 140 18.48 -2.64 2.36
CA MET A 140 19.69 -2.36 1.59
C MET A 140 19.48 -1.25 0.57
N PHE A 141 18.32 -1.19 -0.04
CA PHE A 141 17.95 -0.13 -0.97
C PHE A 141 17.95 1.25 -0.31
N GLN A 142 17.22 1.43 0.80
CA GLN A 142 17.21 2.71 1.49
C GLN A 142 18.59 3.08 2.07
N LYS A 143 19.36 2.07 2.53
CA LYS A 143 20.73 2.27 3.00
C LYS A 143 21.64 2.77 1.89
N PHE A 144 21.55 2.19 0.70
CA PHE A 144 22.28 2.67 -0.48
C PHE A 144 21.95 4.13 -0.80
N VAL A 145 20.66 4.49 -0.82
CA VAL A 145 20.22 5.86 -1.10
C VAL A 145 20.75 6.83 -0.05
N ARG A 146 20.61 6.49 1.23
CA ARG A 146 20.93 7.41 2.34
C ARG A 146 22.42 7.46 2.68
N GLU A 147 23.13 6.34 2.64
CA GLU A 147 24.52 6.29 3.06
C GLU A 147 25.50 6.39 1.87
N ALA A 148 25.33 5.57 0.82
CA ALA A 148 26.25 5.61 -0.31
C ALA A 148 26.05 6.85 -1.18
N MET A 149 24.80 7.19 -1.50
CA MET A 149 24.49 8.38 -2.28
C MET A 149 24.35 9.64 -1.42
N ASP A 150 24.27 9.51 -0.09
CA ASP A 150 24.03 10.59 0.86
C ASP A 150 22.76 11.39 0.56
N SER A 151 21.77 10.79 -0.11
CA SER A 151 20.53 11.45 -0.49
C SER A 151 19.42 11.17 0.53
N PRO A 152 18.65 12.20 0.97
CA PRO A 152 17.47 11.98 1.80
C PRO A 152 16.26 11.46 1.02
N HIS A 153 16.33 11.47 -0.32
CA HIS A 153 15.21 11.25 -1.22
C HIS A 153 14.98 9.77 -1.49
N VAL A 154 14.35 9.07 -0.56
CA VAL A 154 13.89 7.69 -0.73
C VAL A 154 12.41 7.59 -0.43
N ASP A 155 11.65 6.96 -1.32
CA ASP A 155 10.22 6.70 -1.16
C ASP A 155 9.87 5.32 -1.73
N ASN A 156 8.65 4.87 -1.53
CA ASN A 156 8.19 3.58 -2.04
C ASN A 156 6.73 3.63 -2.52
N CYS A 157 6.25 2.52 -3.09
CA CYS A 157 4.91 2.37 -3.63
C CYS A 157 3.78 2.62 -2.61
N ALA A 158 4.05 2.61 -1.29
CA ALA A 158 3.07 2.97 -0.27
C ALA A 158 2.49 4.37 -0.49
N ARG A 159 3.23 5.24 -1.21
CA ARG A 159 2.80 6.60 -1.54
C ARG A 159 1.46 6.64 -2.29
N VAL A 160 1.24 5.72 -3.21
CA VAL A 160 -0.01 5.55 -3.95
C VAL A 160 -0.83 4.37 -3.45
N CYS A 161 -0.59 3.90 -2.22
CA CYS A 161 -1.25 2.76 -1.62
C CYS A 161 -1.82 3.13 -0.24
N HIS A 162 -1.14 2.76 0.82
CA HIS A 162 -1.59 2.93 2.20
C HIS A 162 -0.75 3.92 3.03
N SER A 163 0.04 4.78 2.41
CA SER A 163 0.70 5.89 3.12
C SER A 163 -0.30 6.78 3.87
N PRO A 164 -1.50 7.08 3.30
CA PRO A 164 -2.57 7.75 4.05
C PRO A 164 -3.06 6.98 5.27
N SER A 165 -3.14 5.63 5.20
CA SER A 165 -3.48 4.81 6.38
C SER A 165 -2.42 4.92 7.46
N LEU A 166 -1.14 4.79 7.09
CA LEU A 166 -0.02 4.96 8.02
C LEU A 166 -0.07 6.33 8.70
N LYS A 167 -0.24 7.40 7.91
CA LYS A 167 -0.28 8.77 8.42
C LYS A 167 -1.50 9.01 9.32
N GLY A 168 -2.70 8.66 8.85
CA GLY A 168 -3.95 8.90 9.57
C GLY A 168 -4.00 8.15 10.90
N MET A 169 -3.66 6.87 10.90
CA MET A 169 -3.64 6.04 12.11
C MET A 169 -2.54 6.49 13.10
N ARG A 170 -1.33 6.81 12.62
CA ARG A 170 -0.26 7.28 13.53
C ARG A 170 -0.58 8.60 14.21
N ILE A 171 -1.25 9.51 13.53
CA ILE A 171 -1.68 10.79 14.14
C ILE A 171 -2.74 10.55 15.22
N THR A 172 -3.65 9.61 15.02
CA THR A 172 -4.82 9.41 15.89
C THR A 172 -4.61 8.40 16.98
N ILE A 173 -3.99 7.25 16.67
CA ILE A 173 -3.82 6.13 17.60
C ILE A 173 -2.36 5.72 17.83
N GLY A 174 -1.40 6.43 17.24
CA GLY A 174 0.03 6.19 17.43
C GLY A 174 0.61 5.04 16.60
N GLU A 175 -0.22 4.24 15.92
CA GLU A 175 0.22 3.06 15.18
C GLU A 175 -0.40 3.03 13.77
N GLY A 176 0.30 2.47 12.79
CA GLY A 176 -0.11 2.51 11.38
C GLY A 176 -0.40 1.15 10.75
N ALA A 177 -0.55 0.11 11.55
CA ALA A 177 -0.85 -1.25 11.10
C ALA A 177 -2.27 -1.69 11.49
N ALA A 178 -2.72 -2.85 11.00
CA ALA A 178 -3.96 -3.46 11.46
C ALA A 178 -3.92 -3.71 12.97
N THR A 179 -4.99 -3.37 13.67
CA THR A 179 -5.03 -3.45 15.14
C THR A 179 -5.35 -4.85 15.67
N ASN A 180 -5.89 -5.71 14.82
CA ASN A 180 -6.38 -7.04 15.20
C ASN A 180 -5.98 -8.10 14.15
N PRO A 181 -5.87 -9.38 14.55
CA PRO A 181 -5.67 -10.48 13.60
C PRO A 181 -6.94 -10.79 12.81
N PHE A 182 -6.79 -11.46 11.66
CA PHE A 182 -7.93 -11.85 10.83
C PHE A 182 -8.87 -12.86 11.50
N ASP A 183 -8.43 -13.59 12.49
CA ASP A 183 -9.26 -14.55 13.22
C ASP A 183 -10.33 -13.86 14.08
N ASP A 184 -10.13 -12.61 14.45
CA ASP A 184 -11.12 -11.80 15.15
C ASP A 184 -12.41 -11.57 14.32
N ILE A 185 -12.35 -11.78 12.99
CA ILE A 185 -13.54 -11.77 12.12
C ILE A 185 -14.62 -12.73 12.60
N PHE A 186 -14.24 -13.87 13.21
CA PHE A 186 -15.18 -14.86 13.70
C PHE A 186 -15.77 -14.52 15.07
N GLN A 187 -15.28 -13.46 15.71
CA GLN A 187 -15.71 -13.00 17.03
C GLN A 187 -16.37 -11.61 16.99
N THR A 188 -16.45 -11.03 15.79
CA THR A 188 -17.14 -9.75 15.57
C THR A 188 -18.64 -9.96 15.35
N GLU A 189 -19.43 -8.93 15.64
CA GLU A 189 -20.87 -8.93 15.42
C GLU A 189 -21.29 -8.06 14.22
N ASN A 190 -20.36 -7.20 13.75
CA ASN A 190 -20.60 -6.33 12.61
C ASN A 190 -19.30 -6.05 11.84
N ILE A 191 -19.40 -6.03 10.55
CA ILE A 191 -18.27 -5.76 9.64
C ILE A 191 -18.67 -4.64 8.69
N ILE A 192 -17.82 -3.62 8.61
CA ILE A 192 -17.88 -2.61 7.54
C ILE A 192 -16.70 -2.85 6.58
N VAL A 193 -16.97 -2.89 5.29
CA VAL A 193 -15.98 -2.89 4.23
C VAL A 193 -16.19 -1.65 3.37
N MET A 194 -15.23 -0.74 3.35
CA MET A 194 -15.34 0.52 2.61
C MET A 194 -14.18 0.71 1.63
N GLY A 195 -14.51 1.06 0.38
CA GLY A 195 -13.52 1.33 -0.66
C GLY A 195 -12.60 0.15 -0.97
N SER A 196 -13.14 -1.09 -0.94
CA SER A 196 -12.36 -2.31 -1.18
C SER A 196 -13.16 -3.40 -1.89
N ASN A 197 -12.79 -3.74 -3.11
CA ASN A 197 -13.29 -4.95 -3.78
C ASN A 197 -12.56 -6.20 -3.24
N THR A 198 -12.89 -6.55 -2.00
CA THR A 198 -12.15 -7.54 -1.20
C THR A 198 -12.20 -8.95 -1.80
N THR A 199 -13.27 -9.32 -2.50
CA THR A 199 -13.39 -10.63 -3.18
C THR A 199 -12.33 -10.83 -4.25
N GLU A 200 -11.91 -9.77 -4.92
CA GLU A 200 -10.88 -9.82 -5.96
C GLU A 200 -9.49 -9.47 -5.43
N ALA A 201 -9.39 -8.43 -4.60
CA ALA A 201 -8.10 -7.94 -4.10
C ALA A 201 -7.52 -8.81 -2.97
N HIS A 202 -8.36 -9.23 -2.01
CA HIS A 202 -7.98 -9.99 -0.82
C HIS A 202 -8.89 -11.21 -0.58
N PRO A 203 -8.93 -12.20 -1.51
CA PRO A 203 -9.94 -13.28 -1.47
C PRO A 203 -9.96 -14.10 -0.19
N ILE A 204 -8.82 -14.31 0.46
CA ILE A 204 -8.74 -15.09 1.71
C ILE A 204 -9.39 -14.34 2.87
N VAL A 205 -9.24 -13.04 2.94
CA VAL A 205 -9.95 -12.18 3.93
C VAL A 205 -11.44 -12.19 3.62
N SER A 206 -11.81 -11.99 2.35
CA SER A 206 -13.21 -12.04 1.90
C SER A 206 -13.91 -13.35 2.26
N ASN A 207 -13.23 -14.48 2.07
CA ASN A 207 -13.77 -15.80 2.44
C ASN A 207 -14.07 -15.90 3.94
N ARG A 208 -13.27 -15.31 4.81
CA ARG A 208 -13.52 -15.25 6.26
C ARG A 208 -14.73 -14.38 6.58
N ILE A 209 -14.81 -13.19 5.97
CA ILE A 209 -15.97 -12.29 6.09
C ILE A 209 -17.26 -13.00 5.66
N ILE A 210 -17.26 -13.60 4.46
CA ILE A 210 -18.41 -14.35 3.95
C ILE A 210 -18.80 -15.50 4.89
N LYS A 211 -17.82 -16.22 5.44
CA LYS A 211 -18.10 -17.29 6.39
C LYS A 211 -18.75 -16.75 7.65
N ALA A 212 -18.23 -15.70 8.28
CA ALA A 212 -18.81 -15.09 9.49
C ALA A 212 -20.25 -14.63 9.25
N VAL A 213 -20.54 -14.04 8.09
CA VAL A 213 -21.91 -13.62 7.73
C VAL A 213 -22.85 -14.82 7.50
N ARG A 214 -22.37 -15.86 6.80
CA ARG A 214 -23.18 -17.08 6.56
C ARG A 214 -23.47 -17.86 7.85
N ASP A 215 -22.53 -17.91 8.75
CA ASP A 215 -22.67 -18.52 10.08
C ASP A 215 -23.54 -17.64 11.01
N LYS A 216 -24.00 -16.46 10.53
CA LYS A 216 -24.82 -15.48 11.25
C LYS A 216 -24.15 -14.95 12.54
N THR A 217 -22.83 -14.95 12.58
CA THR A 217 -22.08 -14.34 13.68
C THR A 217 -21.90 -12.84 13.50
N ALA A 218 -21.91 -12.35 12.24
CA ALA A 218 -21.74 -10.94 11.93
C ALA A 218 -22.73 -10.45 10.88
N THR A 219 -23.10 -9.17 10.97
CA THR A 219 -23.72 -8.40 9.88
C THR A 219 -22.65 -7.76 9.03
N LEU A 220 -22.97 -7.41 7.77
CA LEU A 220 -22.02 -6.82 6.81
C LEU A 220 -22.64 -5.60 6.13
N SER A 221 -21.93 -4.48 6.17
CA SER A 221 -22.20 -3.32 5.33
C SER A 221 -21.03 -3.07 4.38
N VAL A 222 -21.32 -2.95 3.09
CA VAL A 222 -20.36 -2.66 2.04
C VAL A 222 -20.59 -1.25 1.52
N ILE A 223 -19.59 -0.38 1.63
CA ILE A 223 -19.67 1.02 1.20
C ILE A 223 -18.66 1.22 0.07
N ASP A 224 -19.14 1.46 -1.14
CA ASP A 224 -18.29 1.59 -2.32
C ASP A 224 -18.97 2.48 -3.37
N VAL A 225 -18.21 3.00 -4.33
CA VAL A 225 -18.72 3.79 -5.46
C VAL A 225 -19.44 2.92 -6.51
N ARG A 226 -19.33 1.63 -6.39
CA ARG A 226 -19.94 0.65 -7.30
C ARG A 226 -20.37 -0.62 -6.58
N GLN A 227 -21.28 -1.35 -7.19
CA GLN A 227 -21.64 -2.68 -6.69
C GLN A 227 -20.47 -3.66 -6.86
N ILE A 228 -20.12 -4.37 -5.78
CA ILE A 228 -19.07 -5.40 -5.77
C ILE A 228 -19.64 -6.76 -5.37
N GLN A 229 -18.92 -7.86 -5.65
CA GLN A 229 -19.43 -9.20 -5.36
C GLN A 229 -19.70 -9.45 -3.88
N LEU A 230 -18.96 -8.82 -2.98
CA LEU A 230 -19.12 -9.00 -1.54
C LEU A 230 -20.50 -8.54 -1.06
N SER A 231 -21.12 -7.56 -1.73
CA SER A 231 -22.46 -7.04 -1.38
C SER A 231 -23.58 -8.07 -1.47
N LYS A 232 -23.38 -9.19 -2.15
CA LYS A 232 -24.35 -10.30 -2.17
C LYS A 232 -24.56 -10.95 -0.79
N PHE A 233 -23.71 -10.66 0.16
CA PHE A 233 -23.73 -11.22 1.53
C PHE A 233 -24.14 -10.21 2.60
N GLY A 234 -24.35 -8.94 2.25
CA GLY A 234 -24.68 -7.89 3.18
C GLY A 234 -25.38 -6.71 2.53
N GLU A 235 -25.51 -5.63 3.25
CA GLU A 235 -26.09 -4.39 2.75
C GLU A 235 -25.06 -3.60 1.93
N GLN A 236 -25.48 -3.10 0.76
CA GLN A 236 -24.62 -2.28 -0.11
C GLN A 236 -25.09 -0.83 -0.09
N LEU A 237 -24.18 0.07 0.27
CA LEU A 237 -24.33 1.51 0.11
C LEU A 237 -23.44 1.96 -1.07
N ILE A 238 -24.08 2.53 -2.10
CA ILE A 238 -23.37 3.15 -3.21
C ILE A 238 -23.18 4.62 -2.89
N ILE A 239 -21.94 5.08 -2.83
CA ILE A 239 -21.60 6.47 -2.51
C ILE A 239 -21.09 7.20 -3.75
N PRO A 240 -21.27 8.53 -3.85
CA PRO A 240 -20.61 9.33 -4.87
C PRO A 240 -19.09 9.22 -4.78
N TYR A 241 -18.42 9.38 -5.91
CA TYR A 241 -16.97 9.48 -5.94
C TYR A 241 -16.50 10.65 -5.05
N GLU A 242 -15.42 10.46 -4.31
CA GLU A 242 -14.88 11.42 -3.33
C GLU A 242 -15.73 11.68 -2.06
N ALA A 243 -16.85 10.96 -1.86
CA ALA A 243 -17.69 11.15 -0.68
C ALA A 243 -17.21 10.40 0.59
N ASN A 244 -16.04 9.78 0.58
CA ASN A 244 -15.55 8.96 1.69
C ASN A 244 -15.57 9.69 3.03
N LEU A 245 -14.91 10.85 3.12
CA LEU A 245 -14.81 11.62 4.36
C LEU A 245 -16.19 12.11 4.82
N LEU A 246 -17.02 12.54 3.87
CA LEU A 246 -18.36 13.02 4.15
C LEU A 246 -19.23 11.92 4.79
N VAL A 247 -19.25 10.72 4.20
CA VAL A 247 -19.99 9.56 4.72
C VAL A 247 -19.53 9.18 6.13
N LEU A 248 -18.23 9.20 6.38
CA LEU A 248 -17.68 8.90 7.70
C LEU A 248 -18.03 9.97 8.74
N ASN A 249 -18.05 11.24 8.35
CA ASN A 249 -18.52 12.33 9.21
C ASN A 249 -20.03 12.25 9.49
N MET A 250 -20.84 11.83 8.50
CA MET A 250 -22.28 11.57 8.74
C MET A 250 -22.49 10.44 9.77
N MET A 251 -21.68 9.37 9.70
CA MET A 251 -21.72 8.33 10.72
C MET A 251 -21.36 8.87 12.12
N ALA A 252 -20.30 9.69 12.19
CA ALA A 252 -19.89 10.34 13.45
C ALA A 252 -20.98 11.27 14.00
N TYR A 253 -21.62 12.05 13.13
CA TYR A 253 -22.74 12.91 13.51
C TYR A 253 -23.87 12.12 14.20
N VAL A 254 -24.30 11.00 13.60
CA VAL A 254 -25.35 10.15 14.18
C VAL A 254 -24.93 9.60 15.55
N ILE A 255 -23.70 9.08 15.66
CA ILE A 255 -23.18 8.54 16.93
C ILE A 255 -23.15 9.61 18.03
N LEU A 256 -22.75 10.83 17.68
CA LEU A 256 -22.62 11.95 18.62
C LEU A 256 -23.98 12.55 18.99
N SER A 257 -24.86 12.80 18.02
CA SER A 257 -26.17 13.42 18.23
C SER A 257 -27.13 12.50 19.01
N GLU A 258 -27.02 11.18 18.82
CA GLU A 258 -27.82 10.17 19.53
C GLU A 258 -27.15 9.65 20.82
N ASN A 259 -25.98 10.19 21.20
CA ASN A 259 -25.21 9.78 22.38
C ASN A 259 -24.85 8.27 22.40
N LEU A 260 -24.56 7.68 21.22
CA LEU A 260 -24.19 6.27 21.08
C LEU A 260 -22.70 6.02 21.31
N TYR A 261 -21.94 7.02 21.71
CA TYR A 261 -20.51 6.91 21.97
C TYR A 261 -20.21 6.26 23.33
N ASN A 262 -19.07 5.59 23.43
CA ASN A 262 -18.59 4.97 24.66
C ASN A 262 -17.84 6.00 25.52
N LYS A 263 -18.60 6.62 26.46
CA LYS A 263 -18.05 7.68 27.31
C LYS A 263 -16.87 7.20 28.17
N GLU A 264 -16.94 6.00 28.74
CA GLU A 264 -15.87 5.44 29.57
C GLU A 264 -14.56 5.31 28.79
N PHE A 265 -14.63 4.73 27.59
CA PHE A 265 -13.45 4.61 26.71
C PHE A 265 -12.87 5.98 26.33
N ILE A 266 -13.73 6.94 26.02
CA ILE A 266 -13.32 8.30 25.65
C ILE A 266 -12.62 8.98 26.82
N ASP A 267 -13.20 8.94 28.00
CA ASP A 267 -12.64 9.59 29.21
C ASP A 267 -11.28 9.00 29.60
N GLU A 268 -11.07 7.68 29.39
CA GLU A 268 -9.80 7.01 29.71
C GLU A 268 -8.72 7.17 28.63
N ARG A 269 -9.10 7.21 27.36
CA ARG A 269 -8.18 6.94 26.24
C ARG A 269 -8.09 8.04 25.19
N CYS A 270 -9.00 9.02 25.22
CA CYS A 270 -9.07 10.01 24.15
C CYS A 270 -8.83 11.44 24.68
N ASN A 271 -8.25 12.25 23.82
CA ASN A 271 -8.10 13.69 24.05
C ASN A 271 -8.89 14.46 22.97
N GLY A 272 -9.33 15.68 23.27
CA GLY A 272 -9.97 16.57 22.30
C GLY A 272 -11.41 16.18 21.92
N PHE A 273 -12.10 15.38 22.73
CA PHE A 273 -13.45 14.87 22.43
C PHE A 273 -14.47 15.99 22.24
N GLU A 274 -14.52 16.97 23.15
CA GLU A 274 -15.52 18.06 23.09
C GLU A 274 -15.29 18.95 21.85
N GLU A 275 -14.03 19.20 21.49
CA GLU A 275 -13.69 19.96 20.29
C GLU A 275 -14.12 19.21 19.03
N TYR A 276 -13.82 17.92 18.95
CA TYR A 276 -14.24 17.05 17.84
C TYR A 276 -15.77 16.97 17.75
N LYS A 277 -16.45 16.73 18.87
CA LYS A 277 -17.92 16.67 18.95
C LYS A 277 -18.57 17.94 18.42
N ASN A 278 -18.08 19.10 18.90
CA ASN A 278 -18.59 20.38 18.45
C ASN A 278 -18.34 20.62 16.96
N SER A 279 -17.17 20.24 16.46
CA SER A 279 -16.82 20.33 15.03
C SER A 279 -17.80 19.54 14.16
N ILE A 280 -18.08 18.28 14.51
CA ILE A 280 -18.98 17.42 13.74
C ILE A 280 -20.45 17.87 13.85
N LEU A 281 -20.92 18.19 15.05
CA LEU A 281 -22.34 18.57 15.24
C LEU A 281 -22.70 19.93 14.62
N ASN A 282 -21.72 20.81 14.43
CA ASN A 282 -21.93 22.10 13.78
C ASN A 282 -21.67 22.07 12.26
N ASP A 283 -21.21 20.95 11.70
CA ASP A 283 -21.03 20.78 10.25
C ASP A 283 -22.38 20.36 9.62
N PRO A 284 -23.03 21.21 8.81
CA PRO A 284 -24.28 20.86 8.17
C PRO A 284 -24.15 19.68 7.22
N PHE A 285 -22.98 19.50 6.58
CA PHE A 285 -22.74 18.38 5.67
C PHE A 285 -22.55 17.04 6.40
N ALA A 286 -22.23 17.05 7.67
CA ALA A 286 -22.24 15.85 8.49
C ALA A 286 -23.65 15.43 8.94
N ASN A 287 -24.66 16.32 8.87
CA ASN A 287 -26.02 16.05 9.30
C ASN A 287 -26.83 15.32 8.21
N PRO A 288 -27.28 14.06 8.42
CA PRO A 288 -28.08 13.32 7.45
C PRO A 288 -29.36 14.04 7.02
N GLU A 289 -30.06 14.74 7.92
CA GLU A 289 -31.29 15.48 7.57
C GLU A 289 -31.01 16.64 6.62
N PHE A 290 -29.87 17.33 6.76
CA PHE A 290 -29.45 18.33 5.80
C PHE A 290 -29.10 17.69 4.44
N MET A 291 -28.36 16.59 4.47
CA MET A 291 -27.89 15.87 3.29
C MET A 291 -29.03 15.23 2.48
N LYS A 292 -30.17 14.95 3.12
CA LYS A 292 -31.37 14.44 2.43
C LYS A 292 -31.87 15.37 1.31
N ASN A 293 -31.56 16.66 1.38
CA ASN A 293 -31.94 17.66 0.41
C ASN A 293 -30.87 17.91 -0.68
N ILE A 294 -29.76 17.16 -0.64
CA ILE A 294 -28.66 17.28 -1.60
C ILE A 294 -28.79 16.16 -2.63
N GLU A 295 -28.81 16.53 -3.91
CA GLU A 295 -28.91 15.59 -5.03
C GLU A 295 -27.82 14.49 -4.94
N GLY A 296 -28.26 13.23 -5.00
CA GLY A 296 -27.38 12.05 -4.92
C GLY A 296 -27.10 11.55 -3.49
N TYR A 297 -27.61 12.23 -2.46
CA TYR A 297 -27.44 11.82 -1.05
C TYR A 297 -28.74 11.42 -0.35
N GLU A 298 -29.88 11.46 -1.02
CA GLU A 298 -31.21 11.18 -0.45
C GLU A 298 -31.26 9.78 0.18
N SER A 299 -30.88 8.76 -0.57
CA SER A 299 -30.84 7.37 -0.08
C SER A 299 -29.78 7.16 1.01
N LEU A 300 -28.61 7.81 0.86
CA LEU A 300 -27.52 7.68 1.83
C LEU A 300 -27.89 8.31 3.17
N SER A 301 -28.65 9.41 3.18
CA SER A 301 -29.12 10.06 4.40
C SER A 301 -30.04 9.16 5.25
N GLU A 302 -30.69 8.18 4.64
CA GLU A 302 -31.51 7.17 5.33
C GLU A 302 -30.71 5.93 5.73
N GLN A 303 -29.77 5.50 4.89
CA GLN A 303 -28.98 4.27 5.11
C GLN A 303 -27.82 4.46 6.10
N ILE A 304 -27.10 5.60 6.02
CA ILE A 304 -25.94 5.86 6.88
C ILE A 304 -26.28 5.83 8.37
N PRO A 305 -27.41 6.40 8.85
CA PRO A 305 -27.81 6.29 10.26
C PRO A 305 -27.97 4.84 10.75
N ILE A 306 -28.45 3.94 9.89
CA ILE A 306 -28.62 2.52 10.23
C ILE A 306 -27.25 1.86 10.44
N VAL A 307 -26.32 2.10 9.51
CA VAL A 307 -24.95 1.59 9.60
C VAL A 307 -24.22 2.17 10.81
N ALA A 308 -24.37 3.47 11.08
CA ALA A 308 -23.74 4.15 12.20
C ALA A 308 -24.24 3.59 13.57
N ARG A 309 -25.55 3.43 13.73
CA ARG A 309 -26.13 2.82 14.94
C ARG A 309 -25.65 1.38 15.13
N THR A 310 -25.63 0.59 14.05
CA THR A 310 -25.13 -0.80 14.09
C THR A 310 -23.68 -0.84 14.51
N TYR A 311 -22.84 0.04 13.93
CA TYR A 311 -21.42 0.13 14.26
C TYR A 311 -21.18 0.53 15.72
N ALA A 312 -21.99 1.45 16.26
CA ALA A 312 -21.83 1.95 17.62
C ALA A 312 -22.29 0.96 18.68
N THR A 313 -23.31 0.13 18.38
CA THR A 313 -23.97 -0.74 19.38
C THR A 313 -23.45 -2.18 19.39
N LYS A 314 -22.65 -2.56 18.38
CA LYS A 314 -22.10 -3.91 18.25
C LYS A 314 -20.58 -3.90 18.28
N LYS A 315 -19.97 -5.04 18.62
CA LYS A 315 -18.56 -5.28 18.36
C LYS A 315 -18.34 -5.22 16.86
N SER A 316 -17.58 -4.25 16.40
CA SER A 316 -17.43 -3.96 14.97
C SER A 316 -16.00 -3.93 14.51
N MET A 317 -15.73 -4.53 13.35
CA MET A 317 -14.47 -4.41 12.62
C MET A 317 -14.66 -3.55 11.37
N PHE A 318 -13.73 -2.64 11.12
CA PHE A 318 -13.75 -1.75 9.95
C PHE A 318 -12.59 -2.08 9.00
N PHE A 319 -12.93 -2.53 7.80
CA PHE A 319 -11.98 -2.85 6.73
C PHE A 319 -12.01 -1.78 5.65
N TRP A 320 -10.86 -1.37 5.15
CA TRP A 320 -10.80 -0.47 4.02
C TRP A 320 -9.65 -0.80 3.06
N GLY A 321 -9.82 -0.38 1.81
CA GLY A 321 -8.83 -0.54 0.76
C GLY A 321 -8.39 0.78 0.15
N LEU A 322 -7.87 0.71 -1.07
CA LEU A 322 -7.33 1.83 -1.81
C LEU A 322 -8.39 2.87 -2.22
N GLY A 323 -9.67 2.48 -2.27
CA GLY A 323 -10.78 3.41 -2.50
C GLY A 323 -10.94 4.48 -1.40
N ILE A 324 -10.33 4.28 -0.22
CA ILE A 324 -10.22 5.29 0.84
C ILE A 324 -8.93 6.09 0.69
N THR A 325 -7.82 5.45 0.37
CA THR A 325 -6.49 6.06 0.51
C THR A 325 -5.98 6.75 -0.73
N GLU A 326 -6.43 6.36 -1.92
CA GLU A 326 -6.00 6.96 -3.19
C GLU A 326 -6.79 8.23 -3.55
N HIS A 327 -6.99 9.10 -2.55
CA HIS A 327 -7.64 10.40 -2.66
C HIS A 327 -6.78 11.50 -2.02
N LEU A 328 -7.03 12.75 -2.39
CA LEU A 328 -6.31 13.90 -1.80
C LEU A 328 -6.55 14.01 -0.30
N ASP A 329 -7.74 13.69 0.15
CA ASP A 329 -8.18 13.67 1.55
C ASP A 329 -8.06 12.29 2.22
N GLY A 330 -7.42 11.31 1.57
CA GLY A 330 -7.32 9.92 2.05
C GLY A 330 -6.80 9.79 3.49
N SER A 331 -5.86 10.66 3.91
CA SER A 331 -5.39 10.66 5.30
C SER A 331 -6.47 11.13 6.28
N TYR A 332 -7.30 12.10 5.90
CA TYR A 332 -8.41 12.57 6.72
C TYR A 332 -9.54 11.54 6.78
N ALA A 333 -9.83 10.86 5.68
CA ALA A 333 -10.78 9.75 5.68
C ALA A 333 -10.35 8.61 6.63
N VAL A 334 -9.05 8.26 6.65
CA VAL A 334 -8.53 7.29 7.63
C VAL A 334 -8.62 7.82 9.06
N MET A 335 -8.33 9.10 9.31
CA MET A 335 -8.53 9.71 10.63
C MET A 335 -10.01 9.62 11.06
N ALA A 336 -10.95 9.87 10.15
CA ALA A 336 -12.37 9.74 10.44
C ALA A 336 -12.76 8.29 10.80
N ILE A 337 -12.22 7.27 10.10
CA ILE A 337 -12.40 5.86 10.47
C ILE A 337 -11.87 5.59 11.89
N THR A 338 -10.69 6.10 12.23
CA THR A 338 -10.13 5.93 13.57
C THR A 338 -10.94 6.66 14.64
N HIS A 339 -11.48 7.84 14.33
CA HIS A 339 -12.38 8.56 15.23
C HIS A 339 -13.65 7.77 15.51
N LEU A 340 -14.27 7.13 14.50
CA LEU A 340 -15.43 6.25 14.73
C LEU A 340 -15.10 5.10 15.68
N ALA A 341 -13.92 4.48 15.54
CA ALA A 341 -13.49 3.41 16.43
C ALA A 341 -13.25 3.91 17.87
N MET A 342 -12.64 5.10 18.02
CA MET A 342 -12.43 5.73 19.34
C MET A 342 -13.76 6.15 19.99
N LEU A 343 -14.68 6.76 19.24
CA LEU A 343 -16.00 7.13 19.75
C LEU A 343 -16.76 5.94 20.34
N THR A 344 -16.66 4.78 19.69
CA THR A 344 -17.45 3.59 20.05
C THR A 344 -16.70 2.57 20.91
N GLY A 345 -15.38 2.76 21.09
CA GLY A 345 -14.53 1.78 21.75
C GLY A 345 -14.37 0.48 20.92
N ASN A 346 -14.57 0.54 19.59
CA ASN A 346 -14.37 -0.59 18.66
C ASN A 346 -12.89 -0.75 18.28
N ILE A 347 -12.01 -0.71 19.28
CA ILE A 347 -10.57 -0.87 19.17
C ILE A 347 -10.01 -1.48 20.45
N GLY A 348 -8.92 -2.23 20.36
CA GLY A 348 -8.21 -2.78 21.51
C GLY A 348 -8.89 -3.98 22.18
N LYS A 349 -9.85 -4.60 21.53
CA LYS A 349 -10.60 -5.76 22.03
C LYS A 349 -10.75 -6.80 20.93
N THR A 350 -10.84 -8.07 21.29
CA THR A 350 -11.15 -9.15 20.37
C THR A 350 -12.51 -8.95 19.70
N GLY A 351 -12.58 -9.12 18.39
CA GLY A 351 -13.80 -8.95 17.59
C GLY A 351 -14.12 -7.48 17.26
N THR A 352 -13.21 -6.56 17.58
CA THR A 352 -13.25 -5.16 17.11
C THR A 352 -12.02 -4.87 16.24
N GLY A 353 -11.87 -3.66 15.75
CA GLY A 353 -10.60 -3.22 15.18
C GLY A 353 -10.63 -2.56 13.83
N LEU A 354 -9.47 -2.05 13.48
CA LEU A 354 -9.16 -1.25 12.30
C LEU A 354 -8.27 -2.07 11.36
N MET A 355 -8.76 -2.37 10.16
CA MET A 355 -8.19 -3.36 9.27
C MET A 355 -7.86 -2.79 7.88
N PRO A 356 -6.78 -2.01 7.73
CA PRO A 356 -6.32 -1.58 6.42
C PRO A 356 -5.86 -2.78 5.59
N LEU A 357 -6.51 -3.02 4.45
CA LEU A 357 -6.19 -4.11 3.54
C LEU A 357 -5.04 -3.70 2.61
N ARG A 358 -3.81 -4.04 2.98
CA ARG A 358 -2.60 -3.67 2.23
C ARG A 358 -2.60 -4.27 0.82
N GLY A 359 -2.24 -3.45 -0.17
CA GLY A 359 -2.21 -3.86 -1.58
C GLY A 359 -1.07 -4.82 -1.90
N GLN A 360 0.16 -4.35 -1.87
CA GLN A 360 1.33 -5.18 -2.15
C GLN A 360 1.74 -6.01 -0.92
N ASN A 361 2.34 -7.16 -1.17
CA ASN A 361 2.62 -8.18 -0.15
C ASN A 361 3.54 -7.71 0.97
N ASN A 362 4.51 -6.85 0.70
CA ASN A 362 5.48 -6.37 1.69
C ASN A 362 5.51 -4.84 1.85
N VAL A 363 4.37 -4.18 1.61
CA VAL A 363 4.32 -2.71 1.76
C VAL A 363 4.56 -2.27 3.20
N GLN A 364 4.13 -3.06 4.17
CA GLN A 364 4.41 -2.80 5.58
C GLN A 364 5.91 -2.92 5.85
N GLY A 365 6.55 -4.03 5.46
CA GLY A 365 7.98 -4.24 5.67
C GLY A 365 8.87 -3.23 4.95
N ALA A 366 8.48 -2.75 3.75
CA ALA A 366 9.20 -1.66 3.08
C ALA A 366 9.15 -0.35 3.90
N CYS A 367 8.03 -0.06 4.56
CA CYS A 367 7.91 1.08 5.47
C CYS A 367 8.74 0.86 6.75
N ASP A 368 8.64 -0.32 7.37
CA ASP A 368 9.34 -0.69 8.62
C ASP A 368 10.87 -0.62 8.44
N THR A 369 11.36 -0.97 7.25
CA THR A 369 12.79 -0.89 6.91
C THR A 369 13.27 0.50 6.49
N GLY A 370 12.40 1.51 6.51
CA GLY A 370 12.77 2.91 6.30
C GLY A 370 12.78 3.39 4.85
N CYS A 371 12.13 2.69 3.92
CA CYS A 371 11.92 3.19 2.55
C CYS A 371 10.88 4.31 2.48
N LEU A 372 11.00 5.31 3.34
CA LEU A 372 10.09 6.46 3.44
C LEU A 372 10.90 7.76 3.55
N PRO A 373 10.46 8.89 2.97
CA PRO A 373 11.24 10.13 3.00
C PRO A 373 11.35 10.75 4.40
N TYR A 374 10.41 10.48 5.28
CA TYR A 374 10.31 11.09 6.63
C TYR A 374 10.56 10.11 7.78
N PHE A 375 10.83 8.84 7.48
CA PHE A 375 11.20 7.83 8.46
C PHE A 375 12.40 7.00 8.00
N GLY A 376 13.31 6.73 8.92
CA GLY A 376 14.33 5.69 8.79
C GLY A 376 13.80 4.31 9.19
N PRO A 377 14.70 3.29 9.26
CA PRO A 377 14.34 1.97 9.77
C PRO A 377 13.70 2.06 11.16
N ASP A 378 12.72 1.20 11.42
CA ASP A 378 11.96 1.20 12.68
C ASP A 378 11.34 2.57 13.01
N TYR A 379 10.92 3.30 11.97
CA TYR A 379 10.30 4.63 12.07
C TYR A 379 11.13 5.68 12.81
N THR A 380 12.44 5.50 12.86
CA THR A 380 13.37 6.50 13.43
C THR A 380 13.35 7.78 12.62
N THR A 381 13.66 8.89 13.28
CA THR A 381 13.79 10.19 12.60
C THR A 381 15.07 10.21 11.74
N PRO A 382 14.98 10.43 10.42
CA PRO A 382 16.17 10.53 9.57
C PRO A 382 16.93 11.83 9.85
N LYS A 383 18.21 11.87 9.48
CA LYS A 383 19.04 13.09 9.59
C LYS A 383 18.43 14.28 8.83
N GLU A 384 17.79 13.99 7.71
CA GLU A 384 17.10 14.95 6.86
C GLU A 384 15.86 14.33 6.26
N ILE A 385 14.75 15.07 6.24
CA ILE A 385 13.50 14.64 5.63
C ILE A 385 13.63 14.79 4.11
N GLY A 386 13.36 13.69 3.41
CA GLY A 386 13.37 13.66 1.95
C GLY A 386 12.07 14.17 1.33
N LEU A 387 12.08 14.32 0.02
CA LEU A 387 10.89 14.64 -0.75
C LEU A 387 10.06 13.39 -1.04
N MET A 388 8.74 13.52 -1.01
CA MET A 388 7.81 12.49 -1.44
C MET A 388 7.78 12.36 -2.97
N THR A 389 7.39 11.20 -3.48
CA THR A 389 7.36 10.91 -4.93
C THR A 389 6.71 12.00 -5.80
N PRO A 390 5.53 12.57 -5.45
CA PRO A 390 4.95 13.64 -6.26
C PRO A 390 5.83 14.90 -6.35
N GLN A 391 6.54 15.22 -5.27
CA GLN A 391 7.50 16.34 -5.23
C GLN A 391 8.76 16.01 -6.05
N LEU A 392 9.28 14.78 -5.92
CA LEU A 392 10.43 14.32 -6.70
C LEU A 392 10.19 14.42 -8.20
N ILE A 393 8.98 14.11 -8.67
CA ILE A 393 8.62 14.27 -10.09
C ILE A 393 8.72 15.74 -10.53
N GLN A 394 8.29 16.69 -9.69
CA GLN A 394 8.44 18.10 -10.01
C GLN A 394 9.93 18.51 -10.08
N GLU A 395 10.75 18.00 -9.17
CA GLU A 395 12.21 18.24 -9.15
C GLU A 395 12.91 17.65 -10.39
N MET A 396 12.44 16.47 -10.87
CA MET A 396 12.91 15.88 -12.12
C MET A 396 12.54 16.71 -13.34
N ILE A 397 11.29 17.20 -13.41
CA ILE A 397 10.81 18.05 -14.49
C ILE A 397 11.59 19.38 -14.51
N ALA A 398 11.91 19.91 -13.34
CA ALA A 398 12.73 21.10 -13.18
C ALA A 398 14.22 20.87 -13.44
N GLY A 399 14.64 19.61 -13.67
CA GLY A 399 16.02 19.23 -13.91
C GLY A 399 16.94 19.34 -12.69
N ARG A 400 16.39 19.39 -11.46
CA ARG A 400 17.19 19.38 -10.22
C ARG A 400 17.55 17.97 -9.78
N VAL A 401 16.63 17.00 -9.91
CA VAL A 401 16.96 15.57 -9.80
C VAL A 401 17.43 15.06 -11.15
N LYS A 402 18.62 14.46 -11.21
CA LYS A 402 19.33 14.02 -12.40
C LYS A 402 19.39 12.51 -12.57
N ALA A 403 19.21 11.76 -11.47
CA ALA A 403 19.18 10.30 -11.51
C ALA A 403 18.19 9.74 -10.48
N MET A 404 17.60 8.60 -10.87
CA MET A 404 16.72 7.82 -10.01
C MET A 404 17.11 6.35 -10.06
N TYR A 405 17.19 5.70 -8.90
CA TYR A 405 17.25 4.26 -8.82
C TYR A 405 15.87 3.69 -8.48
N VAL A 406 15.34 2.84 -9.35
CA VAL A 406 14.02 2.20 -9.14
C VAL A 406 14.26 0.72 -8.86
N MET A 407 13.69 0.22 -7.76
CA MET A 407 13.79 -1.17 -7.35
C MET A 407 12.40 -1.83 -7.28
N GLY A 408 12.17 -2.85 -8.13
CA GLY A 408 10.97 -3.69 -8.03
C GLY A 408 9.65 -2.99 -8.29
N GLU A 409 9.63 -1.91 -9.06
CA GLU A 409 8.44 -1.12 -9.38
C GLU A 409 8.45 -0.61 -10.82
N ASP A 410 7.28 -0.48 -11.42
CA ASP A 410 7.09 0.17 -12.72
C ASP A 410 6.38 1.53 -12.52
N ILE A 411 7.16 2.53 -12.13
CA ILE A 411 6.65 3.86 -11.80
C ILE A 411 5.95 4.56 -12.97
N ALA A 412 6.33 4.24 -14.20
CA ALA A 412 5.76 4.86 -15.40
C ALA A 412 4.31 4.42 -15.66
N HIS A 413 3.94 3.23 -15.22
CA HIS A 413 2.59 2.68 -15.39
C HIS A 413 1.72 2.79 -14.14
N ILE A 414 2.31 2.71 -12.95
CA ILE A 414 1.59 2.63 -11.68
C ILE A 414 1.12 4.01 -11.19
N HIS A 415 1.95 5.04 -11.37
CA HIS A 415 1.63 6.37 -10.84
C HIS A 415 0.56 7.11 -11.65
N PRO A 416 -0.38 7.82 -11.00
CA PRO A 416 -1.53 8.45 -11.67
C PRO A 416 -1.14 9.59 -12.63
N ILE A 417 0.10 10.07 -12.58
CA ILE A 417 0.58 11.20 -13.39
C ILE A 417 1.43 10.71 -14.58
N LYS A 418 0.95 9.70 -15.29
CA LYS A 418 1.63 9.09 -16.46
C LYS A 418 2.20 10.12 -17.45
N ILE A 419 1.46 11.21 -17.74
CA ILE A 419 1.88 12.27 -18.67
C ILE A 419 3.11 13.03 -18.16
N LYS A 420 3.20 13.25 -16.83
CA LYS A 420 4.37 13.94 -16.23
C LYS A 420 5.61 13.04 -16.26
N TYR A 421 5.46 11.74 -16.01
CA TYR A 421 6.57 10.77 -16.15
C TYR A 421 7.06 10.64 -17.58
N ILE A 422 6.16 10.65 -18.56
CA ILE A 422 6.56 10.65 -19.99
C ILE A 422 7.38 11.91 -20.33
N LYS A 423 7.06 13.08 -19.74
CA LYS A 423 7.90 14.29 -19.88
C LYS A 423 9.29 14.10 -19.27
N VAL A 424 9.36 13.53 -18.04
CA VAL A 424 10.66 13.21 -17.41
C VAL A 424 11.46 12.23 -18.27
N TYR A 425 10.81 11.19 -18.78
CA TYR A 425 11.46 10.20 -19.65
C TYR A 425 12.00 10.83 -20.94
N LYS A 426 11.31 11.81 -21.52
CA LYS A 426 11.76 12.56 -22.69
C LYS A 426 12.91 13.54 -22.39
N ILE A 427 13.00 14.04 -21.16
CA ILE A 427 14.09 14.94 -20.73
C ILE A 427 15.37 14.14 -20.45
N TRP A 428 15.24 12.90 -19.99
CA TRP A 428 16.39 12.04 -19.60
C TRP A 428 16.91 11.13 -20.72
N ASN A 429 16.20 11.01 -21.84
CA ASN A 429 16.61 10.33 -23.05
C ASN A 429 17.17 11.29 -24.10
#